data_7de672472150cfae71d0adcd93d511d7
#
_entry.id   7de672472150cfae71d0adcd93d511d7
#
_cell.length_a   1.000
_cell.length_b   1.000
_cell.length_c   1.000
_cell.angle_alpha   90.00
_cell.angle_beta   90.00
_cell.angle_gamma   90.00
#
_symmetry.space_group_name_H-M   'P 1'
#
loop_
_entity.id
_entity.type
_entity.pdbx_description
1 polymer ?
#
loop_
_entity_poly.entity_id
_entity_poly.type
_entity_poly.pdbx_seq_one_letter_code
_entity_poly.pdbx_strand_id
1 'polypeptide(L)'
;DENGNANVETIPGSGAISLLVNNKSNYRNNNQVSRIYINPYIRINPLKGLTFESRLNASLTFNKTNKFDGIGSYSYYFNNGAGATGTNSGVYASVEQTNGYNYKWENILTYNFQINKDHDFTLTGVTSWNHNRQEYTYSYADNFTTNTYLWHNLGAGQNQKVNSTYTMSKGMGLVGRINYSYKGKYLASASVRYDGSSRLAEGNQWDVFPAFSLGWRISEEKFMESTRSWLDNLKIRAGYGVTIIQIGRA
;
A
#
# COMPACT_ATOMS: atom_id res chain seq x y z
N ASP A 1 -8.51 -0.31 -44.50
CA ASP A 1 -8.59 0.13 -45.90
C ASP A 1 -7.23 0.70 -46.32
N GLU A 2 -7.09 0.96 -47.59
CA GLU A 2 -5.84 1.50 -48.18
C GLU A 2 -5.41 2.86 -47.58
N ASN A 3 -6.28 3.52 -46.81
CA ASN A 3 -6.04 4.78 -46.12
C ASN A 3 -5.69 4.61 -44.64
N GLY A 4 -5.42 3.39 -44.16
CA GLY A 4 -5.05 3.09 -42.79
C GLY A 4 -6.22 3.17 -41.77
N ASN A 5 -7.47 3.26 -42.25
CA ASN A 5 -8.64 3.19 -41.38
C ASN A 5 -8.96 1.71 -41.13
N ALA A 6 -9.21 1.38 -39.86
CA ALA A 6 -9.69 0.05 -39.53
C ALA A 6 -11.04 -0.19 -40.20
N ASN A 7 -11.11 -1.21 -41.09
CA ASN A 7 -12.39 -1.67 -41.61
C ASN A 7 -13.23 -2.18 -40.43
N VAL A 8 -14.38 -1.59 -40.25
CA VAL A 8 -15.42 -2.10 -39.34
C VAL A 8 -16.11 -3.26 -40.07
N GLU A 9 -15.39 -4.34 -40.31
CA GLU A 9 -16.02 -5.57 -40.78
C GLU A 9 -16.75 -6.21 -39.61
N THR A 10 -18.05 -6.02 -39.60
CA THR A 10 -18.92 -6.94 -38.89
C THR A 10 -18.77 -8.30 -39.54
N ILE A 11 -18.36 -9.33 -38.83
CA ILE A 11 -18.39 -10.70 -39.31
C ILE A 11 -19.86 -10.97 -39.70
N PRO A 12 -20.15 -11.22 -40.99
CA PRO A 12 -21.51 -11.41 -41.45
C PRO A 12 -22.21 -12.49 -40.60
N GLY A 13 -23.32 -12.13 -39.95
CA GLY A 13 -24.13 -13.04 -39.17
C GLY A 13 -23.77 -13.18 -37.66
N SER A 14 -22.68 -12.56 -37.16
CA SER A 14 -22.28 -12.72 -35.77
C SER A 14 -22.49 -11.47 -34.89
N GLY A 15 -22.71 -10.31 -35.47
CA GLY A 15 -22.74 -9.03 -34.73
C GLY A 15 -21.41 -8.63 -34.08
N ALA A 16 -20.34 -9.38 -34.31
CA ALA A 16 -19.04 -9.13 -33.71
C ALA A 16 -18.38 -7.89 -34.33
N ILE A 17 -17.95 -6.98 -33.47
CA ILE A 17 -17.24 -5.74 -33.84
C ILE A 17 -15.77 -5.91 -33.44
N SER A 18 -14.84 -5.54 -34.35
CA SER A 18 -13.43 -5.58 -34.03
C SER A 18 -13.03 -4.45 -33.05
N LEU A 19 -12.23 -4.77 -32.03
CA LEU A 19 -11.60 -3.76 -31.16
C LEU A 19 -10.63 -2.84 -31.92
N LEU A 20 -10.23 -3.19 -33.12
CA LEU A 20 -9.34 -2.37 -33.97
C LEU A 20 -9.99 -1.06 -34.45
N VAL A 21 -11.32 -0.90 -34.31
CA VAL A 21 -12.00 0.38 -34.59
C VAL A 21 -11.59 1.47 -33.62
N ASN A 22 -11.08 1.12 -32.45
CA ASN A 22 -10.58 2.08 -31.49
C ASN A 22 -9.26 2.70 -31.96
N ASN A 23 -9.22 4.01 -32.07
CA ASN A 23 -8.02 4.77 -32.42
C ASN A 23 -7.91 6.03 -31.54
N LYS A 24 -6.82 6.79 -31.72
CA LYS A 24 -6.55 7.97 -30.86
C LYS A 24 -7.58 9.09 -31.00
N SER A 25 -8.42 9.12 -32.01
CA SER A 25 -9.44 10.15 -32.20
C SER A 25 -10.77 9.80 -31.54
N ASN A 26 -11.06 8.51 -31.33
CA ASN A 26 -12.33 8.05 -30.77
C ASN A 26 -12.22 7.28 -29.46
N TYR A 27 -11.01 6.83 -29.09
CA TYR A 27 -10.79 6.12 -27.81
C TYR A 27 -9.52 6.60 -27.14
N ARG A 28 -9.62 6.96 -25.85
CA ARG A 28 -8.47 7.28 -25.01
C ARG A 28 -8.68 6.78 -23.58
N ASN A 29 -7.66 6.18 -23.04
CA ASN A 29 -7.56 5.84 -21.63
C ASN A 29 -6.19 6.28 -21.13
N ASN A 30 -6.15 7.31 -20.31
CA ASN A 30 -4.93 7.90 -19.78
C ASN A 30 -4.91 7.78 -18.25
N ASN A 31 -3.95 7.04 -17.74
CA ASN A 31 -3.73 6.91 -16.30
C ASN A 31 -2.39 7.56 -15.93
N GLN A 32 -2.44 8.55 -15.06
CA GLN A 32 -1.29 9.26 -14.54
C GLN A 32 -1.20 9.07 -13.02
N VAL A 33 -0.07 8.53 -12.56
CA VAL A 33 0.21 8.33 -11.13
C VAL A 33 1.45 9.12 -10.75
N SER A 34 1.30 10.02 -9.79
CA SER A 34 2.40 10.76 -9.17
C SER A 34 2.53 10.35 -7.71
N ARG A 35 3.74 9.98 -7.28
CA ARG A 35 4.03 9.62 -5.89
C ARG A 35 5.22 10.39 -5.38
N ILE A 36 5.06 10.94 -4.18
CA ILE A 36 6.12 11.65 -3.46
C ILE A 36 6.35 10.91 -2.15
N TYR A 37 7.61 10.57 -1.88
CA TYR A 37 8.03 9.95 -0.62
C TYR A 37 8.96 10.91 0.12
N ILE A 38 8.70 11.09 1.42
CA ILE A 38 9.44 11.99 2.30
C ILE A 38 9.79 11.19 3.56
N ASN A 39 11.10 10.98 3.81
CA ASN A 39 11.56 10.13 4.90
C ASN A 39 12.67 10.81 5.73
N PRO A 40 12.43 11.98 6.36
CA PRO A 40 13.39 12.61 7.25
C PRO A 40 13.53 11.82 8.55
N TYR A 41 14.75 11.85 9.12
CA TYR A 41 14.99 11.34 10.46
C TYR A 41 16.03 12.19 11.20
N ILE A 42 15.94 12.15 12.51
CA ILE A 42 16.94 12.72 13.42
C ILE A 42 17.39 11.59 14.34
N ARG A 43 18.70 11.43 14.48
CA ARG A 43 19.31 10.49 15.42
C ARG A 43 20.27 11.22 16.32
N ILE A 44 20.16 11.02 17.63
CA ILE A 44 21.04 11.59 18.63
C ILE A 44 21.49 10.49 19.60
N ASN A 45 22.73 10.63 20.08
CA ASN A 45 23.35 9.75 21.06
C ASN A 45 23.70 10.57 22.31
N PRO A 46 22.73 10.84 23.19
CA PRO A 46 22.92 11.76 24.32
C PRO A 46 23.88 11.21 25.38
N LEU A 47 23.99 9.89 25.48
CA LEU A 47 24.86 9.19 26.42
C LEU A 47 25.45 7.95 25.75
N LYS A 48 26.56 7.42 26.29
CA LYS A 48 27.16 6.17 25.84
C LYS A 48 26.12 5.03 25.93
N GLY A 49 25.91 4.36 24.81
CA GLY A 49 24.96 3.26 24.68
C GLY A 49 23.50 3.68 24.47
N LEU A 50 23.15 4.96 24.65
CA LEU A 50 21.78 5.47 24.45
C LEU A 50 21.66 6.15 23.10
N THR A 51 20.71 5.68 22.30
CA THR A 51 20.37 6.25 20.98
C THR A 51 18.89 6.59 20.96
N PHE A 52 18.57 7.81 20.60
CA PHE A 52 17.21 8.23 20.27
C PHE A 52 17.13 8.53 18.78
N GLU A 53 16.14 7.98 18.12
CA GLU A 53 15.83 8.23 16.73
C GLU A 53 14.35 8.60 16.55
N SER A 54 14.11 9.71 15.87
CA SER A 54 12.76 10.13 15.44
C SER A 54 12.75 10.15 13.92
N ARG A 55 11.83 9.40 13.29
CA ARG A 55 11.69 9.31 11.84
C ARG A 55 10.25 9.48 11.41
N LEU A 56 10.08 10.23 10.34
CA LEU A 56 8.81 10.38 9.65
C LEU A 56 8.91 9.69 8.28
N ASN A 57 7.96 8.81 7.99
CA ASN A 57 7.78 8.25 6.66
C ASN A 57 6.45 8.76 6.14
N ALA A 58 6.47 9.59 5.11
CA ALA A 58 5.28 10.14 4.50
C ALA A 58 5.22 9.81 3.01
N SER A 59 4.04 9.55 2.50
CA SER A 59 3.79 9.38 1.07
C SER A 59 2.53 10.11 0.64
N LEU A 60 2.66 10.84 -0.47
CA LEU A 60 1.57 11.49 -1.18
C LEU A 60 1.38 10.75 -2.50
N THR A 61 0.17 10.35 -2.80
CA THR A 61 -0.18 9.67 -4.05
C THR A 61 -1.31 10.44 -4.72
N PHE A 62 -1.07 10.84 -5.96
CA PHE A 62 -2.05 11.49 -6.83
C PHE A 62 -2.25 10.59 -8.03
N ASN A 63 -3.42 10.00 -8.17
CA ASN A 63 -3.79 9.20 -9.32
C ASN A 63 -4.93 9.89 -10.06
N LYS A 64 -4.76 10.06 -11.36
CA LYS A 64 -5.77 10.61 -12.26
C LYS A 64 -5.93 9.70 -13.47
N THR A 65 -7.13 9.14 -13.62
CA THR A 65 -7.50 8.36 -14.79
C THR A 65 -8.55 9.13 -15.59
N ASN A 66 -8.25 9.36 -16.86
CA ASN A 66 -9.17 9.99 -17.78
C ASN A 66 -9.52 8.99 -18.86
N LYS A 67 -10.80 8.77 -19.10
CA LYS A 67 -11.29 7.87 -20.14
C LYS A 67 -12.25 8.59 -21.08
N PHE A 68 -12.11 8.32 -22.34
CA PHE A 68 -13.03 8.76 -23.38
C PHE A 68 -13.28 7.61 -24.34
N ASP A 69 -14.54 7.32 -24.57
CA ASP A 69 -15.06 6.39 -25.54
C ASP A 69 -16.02 7.18 -26.43
N GLY A 70 -15.57 7.53 -27.63
CA GLY A 70 -16.23 8.50 -28.50
C GLY A 70 -17.00 7.88 -29.65
N ILE A 71 -17.54 8.75 -30.52
CA ILE A 71 -18.22 8.37 -31.76
C ILE A 71 -17.22 7.60 -32.63
N GLY A 72 -17.63 6.43 -33.12
CA GLY A 72 -16.80 5.54 -33.93
C GLY A 72 -15.90 4.61 -33.13
N SER A 73 -16.00 4.58 -31.78
CA SER A 73 -15.35 3.60 -30.93
C SER A 73 -16.08 2.25 -30.95
N TYR A 74 -15.44 1.22 -30.38
CA TYR A 74 -16.07 -0.07 -30.19
C TYR A 74 -17.38 0.05 -29.35
N SER A 75 -17.35 0.81 -28.24
CA SER A 75 -18.52 1.03 -27.42
C SER A 75 -19.66 1.72 -28.17
N TYR A 76 -19.33 2.66 -29.04
CA TYR A 76 -20.32 3.33 -29.90
C TYR A 76 -21.01 2.33 -30.84
N TYR A 77 -20.27 1.52 -31.56
CA TYR A 77 -20.86 0.54 -32.49
C TYR A 77 -21.60 -0.59 -31.76
N PHE A 78 -21.08 -1.03 -30.61
CA PHE A 78 -21.73 -2.05 -29.82
C PHE A 78 -23.12 -1.62 -29.31
N ASN A 79 -23.26 -0.34 -28.92
CA ASN A 79 -24.51 0.19 -28.39
C ASN A 79 -25.47 0.74 -29.50
N ASN A 80 -24.99 0.99 -30.69
CA ASN A 80 -25.78 1.55 -31.80
C ASN A 80 -25.86 0.62 -33.02
N GLY A 81 -25.27 -0.60 -32.96
CA GLY A 81 -25.35 -1.59 -34.02
C GLY A 81 -26.73 -2.26 -34.12
N ALA A 82 -26.93 -3.04 -35.20
CA ALA A 82 -28.16 -3.80 -35.38
C ALA A 82 -28.42 -4.74 -34.22
N GLY A 83 -29.53 -4.53 -33.50
CA GLY A 83 -29.88 -5.27 -32.29
C GLY A 83 -29.59 -4.54 -30.96
N ALA A 84 -29.07 -3.33 -30.98
CA ALA A 84 -28.91 -2.51 -29.78
C ALA A 84 -30.27 -2.12 -29.20
N THR A 85 -30.48 -2.46 -27.92
CA THR A 85 -31.73 -2.16 -27.19
C THR A 85 -31.56 -0.97 -26.22
N GLY A 86 -30.38 -0.36 -26.18
CA GLY A 86 -30.03 0.66 -25.19
C GLY A 86 -30.32 2.09 -25.63
N THR A 87 -30.72 2.94 -24.70
CA THR A 87 -30.87 4.39 -24.86
C THR A 87 -29.56 5.16 -24.80
N ASN A 88 -28.45 4.47 -24.53
CA ASN A 88 -27.11 5.03 -24.38
C ASN A 88 -26.35 4.88 -25.70
N SER A 89 -25.85 5.97 -26.24
CA SER A 89 -25.07 5.97 -27.49
C SER A 89 -23.72 5.23 -27.42
N GLY A 90 -23.30 4.77 -26.24
CA GLY A 90 -21.98 4.19 -26.00
C GLY A 90 -20.84 5.22 -26.01
N VAL A 91 -21.16 6.51 -26.20
CA VAL A 91 -20.21 7.61 -26.15
C VAL A 91 -20.17 8.17 -24.73
N TYR A 92 -19.04 8.08 -24.07
CA TYR A 92 -18.90 8.58 -22.70
C TYR A 92 -17.50 9.08 -22.39
N ALA A 93 -17.42 9.91 -21.37
CA ALA A 93 -16.15 10.35 -20.79
C ALA A 93 -16.21 10.23 -19.26
N SER A 94 -15.08 9.90 -18.66
CA SER A 94 -14.92 9.90 -17.21
C SER A 94 -13.60 10.49 -16.77
N VAL A 95 -13.62 11.09 -15.60
CA VAL A 95 -12.44 11.57 -14.86
C VAL A 95 -12.50 10.97 -13.47
N GLU A 96 -11.50 10.20 -13.12
CA GLU A 96 -11.31 9.64 -11.79
C GLU A 96 -10.08 10.26 -11.14
N GLN A 97 -10.20 10.69 -9.90
CA GLN A 97 -9.10 11.23 -9.11
C GLN A 97 -9.05 10.54 -7.77
N THR A 98 -7.84 10.07 -7.41
CA THR A 98 -7.57 9.52 -6.08
C THR A 98 -6.40 10.27 -5.48
N ASN A 99 -6.62 10.91 -4.32
CA ASN A 99 -5.58 11.58 -3.55
C ASN A 99 -5.35 10.80 -2.25
N GLY A 100 -4.15 10.28 -2.08
CA GLY A 100 -3.74 9.52 -0.91
C GLY A 100 -2.68 10.25 -0.10
N TYR A 101 -2.86 10.30 1.21
CA TYR A 101 -1.93 10.89 2.18
C TYR A 101 -1.67 9.86 3.27
N ASN A 102 -0.44 9.36 3.34
CA ASN A 102 -0.05 8.42 4.37
C ASN A 102 1.17 8.96 5.10
N TYR A 103 1.16 8.88 6.43
CA TYR A 103 2.37 9.07 7.20
C TYR A 103 2.46 8.10 8.36
N LYS A 104 3.69 7.75 8.70
CA LYS A 104 4.05 7.01 9.90
C LYS A 104 5.17 7.76 10.59
N TRP A 105 4.94 8.19 11.81
CA TRP A 105 5.95 8.80 12.67
C TRP A 105 6.33 7.84 13.77
N GLU A 106 7.62 7.60 13.93
CA GLU A 106 8.16 6.67 14.92
C GLU A 106 9.24 7.36 15.73
N ASN A 107 9.19 7.15 17.05
CA ASN A 107 10.28 7.49 17.96
C ASN A 107 10.81 6.20 18.57
N ILE A 108 12.10 6.01 18.48
CA ILE A 108 12.80 4.81 18.89
C ILE A 108 13.86 5.20 19.90
N LEU A 109 13.79 4.63 21.10
CA LEU A 109 14.80 4.76 22.14
C LEU A 109 15.48 3.41 22.31
N THR A 110 16.78 3.36 22.11
CA THR A 110 17.58 2.14 22.29
C THR A 110 18.68 2.40 23.30
N TYR A 111 18.79 1.51 24.28
CA TYR A 111 19.87 1.56 25.29
C TYR A 111 20.61 0.23 25.31
N ASN A 112 21.90 0.29 24.99
CA ASN A 112 22.82 -0.84 24.99
C ASN A 112 23.78 -0.69 26.18
N PHE A 113 23.86 -1.70 27.03
CA PHE A 113 24.80 -1.72 28.15
C PHE A 113 25.25 -3.14 28.46
N GLN A 114 26.42 -3.23 29.11
CA GLN A 114 27.01 -4.48 29.55
C GLN A 114 27.20 -4.48 31.07
N ILE A 115 27.00 -5.63 31.67
CA ILE A 115 27.35 -5.90 33.07
C ILE A 115 28.42 -6.98 33.09
N ASN A 116 29.55 -6.71 33.76
CA ASN A 116 30.67 -7.67 33.92
C ASN A 116 31.21 -8.29 32.61
N LYS A 117 31.14 -7.58 31.47
CA LYS A 117 31.58 -8.04 30.11
C LYS A 117 30.91 -9.32 29.59
N ASP A 118 30.19 -10.04 30.41
CA ASP A 118 29.53 -11.30 30.07
C ASP A 118 28.04 -11.14 29.74
N HIS A 119 27.44 -10.07 30.23
CA HIS A 119 26.01 -9.84 30.14
C HIS A 119 25.72 -8.62 29.26
N ASP A 120 25.26 -8.85 28.07
CA ASP A 120 24.85 -7.80 27.13
C ASP A 120 23.35 -7.58 27.16
N PHE A 121 22.95 -6.33 27.28
CA PHE A 121 21.55 -5.92 27.26
C PHE A 121 21.29 -4.90 26.17
N THR A 122 20.19 -5.07 25.45
CA THR A 122 19.61 -4.05 24.58
C THR A 122 18.16 -3.84 25.00
N LEU A 123 17.84 -2.64 25.47
CA LEU A 123 16.49 -2.20 25.73
C LEU A 123 16.03 -1.34 24.55
N THR A 124 14.82 -1.58 24.05
CA THR A 124 14.24 -0.77 22.96
C THR A 124 12.81 -0.39 23.31
N GLY A 125 12.53 0.90 23.29
CA GLY A 125 11.19 1.46 23.35
C GLY A 125 10.84 2.10 22.03
N VAL A 126 9.64 1.86 21.52
CA VAL A 126 9.15 2.48 20.28
C VAL A 126 7.75 3.04 20.51
N THR A 127 7.54 4.27 20.06
CA THR A 127 6.21 4.83 19.87
C THR A 127 6.00 5.05 18.39
N SER A 128 4.83 4.74 17.88
CA SER A 128 4.49 4.92 16.47
C SER A 128 3.09 5.48 16.29
N TRP A 129 2.93 6.41 15.37
CA TRP A 129 1.65 6.95 14.94
C TRP A 129 1.56 6.79 13.44
N ASN A 130 0.45 6.26 12.96
CA ASN A 130 0.17 6.15 11.54
C ASN A 130 -1.17 6.81 11.21
N HIS A 131 -1.20 7.43 10.06
CA HIS A 131 -2.39 8.07 9.51
C HIS A 131 -2.46 7.73 8.03
N ASN A 132 -3.61 7.23 7.61
CA ASN A 132 -3.91 6.96 6.21
C ASN A 132 -5.21 7.70 5.85
N ARG A 133 -5.17 8.49 4.78
CA ARG A 133 -6.31 9.20 4.24
C ARG A 133 -6.33 9.03 2.73
N GLN A 134 -7.51 8.73 2.20
CA GLN A 134 -7.74 8.62 0.76
C GLN A 134 -9.03 9.33 0.40
N GLU A 135 -8.97 10.16 -0.61
CA GLU A 135 -10.10 10.82 -1.24
C GLU A 135 -10.21 10.34 -2.68
N TYR A 136 -11.40 9.95 -3.06
CA TYR A 136 -11.72 9.52 -4.41
C TYR A 136 -12.86 10.36 -4.96
N THR A 137 -12.73 10.79 -6.21
CA THR A 137 -13.78 11.47 -6.95
C THR A 137 -13.89 10.84 -8.34
N TYR A 138 -15.09 10.55 -8.75
CA TYR A 138 -15.45 10.08 -10.07
C TYR A 138 -16.47 11.01 -10.68
N SER A 139 -16.17 11.48 -11.90
CA SER A 139 -17.06 12.30 -12.71
C SER A 139 -17.26 11.64 -14.07
N TYR A 140 -18.46 11.60 -14.54
CA TYR A 140 -18.88 10.90 -15.75
C TYR A 140 -19.94 11.71 -16.50
N ALA A 141 -19.92 11.62 -17.81
CA ALA A 141 -21.02 12.02 -18.67
C ALA A 141 -21.06 11.14 -19.92
N ASP A 142 -22.20 11.00 -20.52
CA ASP A 142 -22.39 10.24 -21.76
C ASP A 142 -23.12 11.05 -22.84
N ASN A 143 -23.44 10.41 -23.97
CA ASN A 143 -24.17 10.98 -25.09
C ASN A 143 -23.55 12.29 -25.64
N PHE A 144 -22.23 12.30 -25.79
CA PHE A 144 -21.55 13.41 -26.47
C PHE A 144 -21.86 13.43 -27.96
N THR A 145 -22.09 14.63 -28.50
CA THR A 145 -22.36 14.85 -29.94
C THR A 145 -21.09 15.03 -30.77
N THR A 146 -19.92 15.09 -30.15
CA THR A 146 -18.63 15.29 -30.80
C THR A 146 -17.50 14.65 -30.00
N ASN A 147 -16.44 14.21 -30.69
CA ASN A 147 -15.21 13.71 -30.06
C ASN A 147 -14.24 14.84 -29.62
N THR A 148 -14.54 16.10 -29.93
CA THR A 148 -13.60 17.21 -29.77
C THR A 148 -13.20 17.47 -28.32
N TYR A 149 -14.14 17.33 -27.38
CA TYR A 149 -13.90 17.70 -25.98
C TYR A 149 -13.20 16.60 -25.19
N LEU A 150 -13.26 15.34 -25.64
CA LEU A 150 -12.77 14.20 -24.86
C LEU A 150 -13.36 14.25 -23.43
N TRP A 151 -12.49 14.15 -22.40
CA TRP A 151 -12.84 14.28 -20.99
C TRP A 151 -12.68 15.71 -20.44
N HIS A 152 -12.29 16.68 -21.28
CA HIS A 152 -11.99 18.06 -20.82
C HIS A 152 -13.24 18.90 -20.55
N ASN A 153 -14.37 18.50 -21.10
CA ASN A 153 -15.65 19.16 -20.86
C ASN A 153 -16.77 18.14 -20.69
N LEU A 154 -16.90 17.59 -19.47
CA LEU A 154 -17.98 16.64 -19.16
C LEU A 154 -19.37 17.32 -19.20
N GLY A 155 -19.41 18.64 -19.04
CA GLY A 155 -20.66 19.43 -19.14
C GLY A 155 -21.28 19.44 -20.53
N ALA A 156 -20.52 19.07 -21.59
CA ALA A 156 -21.04 18.96 -22.95
C ALA A 156 -21.79 17.64 -23.21
N GLY A 157 -21.68 16.66 -22.31
CA GLY A 157 -22.43 15.41 -22.36
C GLY A 157 -23.75 15.51 -21.60
N GLN A 158 -24.58 14.47 -21.77
CA GLN A 158 -25.81 14.25 -21.01
C GLN A 158 -25.53 13.35 -19.80
N ASN A 159 -26.57 13.00 -19.02
CA ASN A 159 -26.53 12.01 -17.94
C ASN A 159 -25.27 12.13 -17.05
N GLN A 160 -24.97 13.35 -16.63
CA GLN A 160 -23.82 13.63 -15.77
C GLN A 160 -23.96 12.94 -14.42
N LYS A 161 -22.89 12.28 -13.96
CA LYS A 161 -22.82 11.61 -12.66
C LYS A 161 -21.54 12.02 -11.93
N VAL A 162 -21.69 12.29 -10.64
CA VAL A 162 -20.56 12.52 -9.75
C VAL A 162 -20.69 11.60 -8.55
N ASN A 163 -19.59 10.96 -8.19
CA ASN A 163 -19.48 10.18 -6.95
C ASN A 163 -18.18 10.55 -6.25
N SER A 164 -18.22 10.54 -4.92
CA SER A 164 -17.01 10.75 -4.12
C SER A 164 -17.01 9.87 -2.89
N THR A 165 -15.84 9.43 -2.49
CA THR A 165 -15.66 8.70 -1.24
C THR A 165 -14.46 9.23 -0.49
N TYR A 166 -14.54 9.14 0.82
CA TYR A 166 -13.49 9.53 1.74
C TYR A 166 -13.25 8.41 2.74
N THR A 167 -12.00 8.00 2.87
CA THR A 167 -11.60 7.02 3.89
C THR A 167 -10.44 7.57 4.70
N MET A 168 -10.49 7.36 6.01
CA MET A 168 -9.43 7.73 6.93
C MET A 168 -9.25 6.64 7.97
N SER A 169 -8.00 6.34 8.31
CA SER A 169 -7.67 5.49 9.43
C SER A 169 -6.46 6.01 10.18
N LYS A 170 -6.47 5.83 11.49
CA LYS A 170 -5.39 6.19 12.40
C LYS A 170 -4.99 4.97 13.21
N GLY A 171 -3.72 4.89 13.56
CA GLY A 171 -3.22 3.88 14.45
C GLY A 171 -2.12 4.43 15.34
N MET A 172 -1.96 3.83 16.49
CA MET A 172 -0.90 4.10 17.44
C MET A 172 -0.33 2.78 17.93
N GLY A 173 0.99 2.72 18.12
CA GLY A 173 1.66 1.55 18.64
C GLY A 173 2.70 1.94 19.68
N LEU A 174 2.77 1.16 20.76
CA LEU A 174 3.80 1.22 21.77
C LEU A 174 4.50 -0.13 21.83
N VAL A 175 5.82 -0.15 21.78
CA VAL A 175 6.62 -1.38 21.86
C VAL A 175 7.67 -1.22 22.93
N GLY A 176 7.75 -2.20 23.81
CA GLY A 176 8.87 -2.42 24.72
C GLY A 176 9.55 -3.74 24.40
N ARG A 177 10.87 -3.75 24.27
CA ARG A 177 11.67 -4.96 24.01
C ARG A 177 12.92 -4.96 24.85
N ILE A 178 13.24 -6.14 25.37
CA ILE A 178 14.53 -6.44 25.99
C ILE A 178 15.19 -7.60 25.22
N ASN A 179 16.44 -7.42 24.84
CA ASN A 179 17.28 -8.50 24.36
C ASN A 179 18.42 -8.67 25.37
N TYR A 180 18.71 -9.92 25.69
CA TYR A 180 19.77 -10.30 26.61
C TYR A 180 20.67 -11.34 25.96
N SER A 181 21.96 -11.21 26.17
CA SER A 181 22.96 -12.17 25.74
C SER A 181 23.94 -12.45 26.87
N TYR A 182 24.10 -13.70 27.21
CA TYR A 182 25.11 -14.14 28.17
C TYR A 182 26.28 -14.78 27.43
N LYS A 183 27.47 -14.19 27.55
CA LYS A 183 28.72 -14.62 26.89
C LYS A 183 28.59 -14.82 25.37
N GLY A 184 27.63 -14.20 24.72
CA GLY A 184 27.33 -14.43 23.32
C GLY A 184 26.74 -15.82 22.99
N LYS A 185 26.57 -16.69 23.99
CA LYS A 185 26.11 -18.07 23.87
C LYS A 185 24.61 -18.26 24.07
N TYR A 186 24.11 -17.75 25.19
CA TYR A 186 22.70 -17.85 25.57
C TYR A 186 22.01 -16.53 25.29
N LEU A 187 20.95 -16.60 24.52
CA LEU A 187 20.22 -15.43 24.05
C LEU A 187 18.77 -15.51 24.52
N ALA A 188 18.27 -14.43 25.04
CA ALA A 188 16.86 -14.30 25.38
C ALA A 188 16.31 -12.98 24.85
N SER A 189 15.08 -12.98 24.39
CA SER A 189 14.36 -11.73 24.10
C SER A 189 12.92 -11.82 24.59
N ALA A 190 12.44 -10.70 25.10
CA ALA A 190 11.04 -10.50 25.43
C ALA A 190 10.58 -9.17 24.86
N SER A 191 9.37 -9.12 24.35
CA SER A 191 8.75 -7.88 23.87
C SER A 191 7.26 -7.89 24.17
N VAL A 192 6.73 -6.69 24.37
CA VAL A 192 5.31 -6.43 24.44
C VAL A 192 5.00 -5.29 23.45
N ARG A 193 3.94 -5.47 22.70
CA ARG A 193 3.42 -4.45 21.79
C ARG A 193 1.97 -4.16 22.14
N TYR A 194 1.64 -2.88 22.23
CA TYR A 194 0.30 -2.39 22.51
C TYR A 194 -0.13 -1.52 21.35
N ASP A 195 -1.09 -1.99 20.56
CA ASP A 195 -1.53 -1.35 19.32
C ASP A 195 -2.98 -0.91 19.41
N GLY A 196 -3.22 0.29 18.88
CA GLY A 196 -4.54 0.85 18.70
C GLY A 196 -4.85 1.14 17.22
N SER A 197 -6.08 0.89 16.80
CA SER A 197 -6.56 1.11 15.44
C SER A 197 -7.97 1.70 15.43
N SER A 198 -8.14 2.81 14.71
CA SER A 198 -9.46 3.42 14.48
C SER A 198 -10.39 2.62 13.56
N ARG A 199 -9.89 1.52 12.97
CA ARG A 199 -10.70 0.61 12.13
C ARG A 199 -11.50 -0.40 12.93
N LEU A 200 -11.14 -0.58 14.20
CA LEU A 200 -11.81 -1.51 15.09
C LEU A 200 -12.99 -0.83 15.80
N ALA A 201 -13.95 -1.62 16.22
CA ALA A 201 -15.12 -1.14 16.93
C ALA A 201 -14.74 -0.44 18.23
N GLU A 202 -15.54 0.53 18.64
CA GLU A 202 -15.39 1.21 19.92
C GLU A 202 -15.36 0.20 21.07
N GLY A 203 -14.46 0.38 22.01
CA GLY A 203 -14.20 -0.55 23.11
C GLY A 203 -13.21 -1.69 22.79
N ASN A 204 -12.95 -2.00 21.51
CA ASN A 204 -12.01 -3.06 21.09
C ASN A 204 -10.89 -2.52 20.20
N GLN A 205 -10.59 -1.23 20.32
CA GLN A 205 -9.62 -0.56 19.44
C GLN A 205 -8.16 -0.87 19.81
N TRP A 206 -7.91 -1.38 21.00
CA TRP A 206 -6.59 -1.61 21.56
C TRP A 206 -6.39 -3.05 21.95
N ASP A 207 -5.18 -3.57 21.69
CA ASP A 207 -4.82 -4.92 22.08
C ASP A 207 -3.32 -5.05 22.38
N VAL A 208 -2.94 -6.11 23.11
CA VAL A 208 -1.59 -6.38 23.61
C VAL A 208 -1.04 -7.65 22.99
N PHE A 209 0.19 -7.58 22.47
CA PHE A 209 0.86 -8.66 21.77
C PHE A 209 2.20 -8.97 22.42
N PRO A 210 2.25 -9.91 23.37
CA PRO A 210 3.49 -10.37 23.97
C PRO A 210 4.22 -11.36 23.03
N ALA A 211 5.56 -11.32 23.09
CA ALA A 211 6.40 -12.31 22.43
C ALA A 211 7.68 -12.51 23.23
N PHE A 212 8.19 -13.76 23.19
CA PHE A 212 9.48 -14.09 23.78
C PHE A 212 10.22 -15.12 22.94
N SER A 213 11.55 -15.13 23.03
CA SER A 213 12.37 -16.15 22.39
C SER A 213 13.61 -16.44 23.21
N LEU A 214 14.07 -17.69 23.08
CA LEU A 214 15.33 -18.17 23.64
C LEU A 214 16.19 -18.70 22.49
N GLY A 215 17.49 -18.51 22.61
CA GLY A 215 18.46 -19.01 21.64
C GLY A 215 19.71 -19.52 22.32
N TRP A 216 20.27 -20.60 21.80
CA TRP A 216 21.52 -21.17 22.25
C TRP A 216 22.47 -21.33 21.07
N ARG A 217 23.64 -20.70 21.17
CA ARG A 217 24.74 -20.87 20.24
C ARG A 217 25.62 -22.03 20.68
N ILE A 218 25.30 -23.23 20.20
CA ILE A 218 25.98 -24.46 20.56
C ILE A 218 27.43 -24.41 20.08
N SER A 219 27.68 -23.85 18.91
CA SER A 219 29.04 -23.71 18.35
C SER A 219 30.02 -22.92 19.24
N GLU A 220 29.51 -22.11 20.16
CA GLU A 220 30.36 -21.33 21.10
C GLU A 220 30.69 -22.12 22.39
N GLU A 221 30.18 -23.33 22.54
CA GLU A 221 30.45 -24.17 23.69
C GLU A 221 31.82 -24.81 23.59
N LYS A 222 32.44 -25.07 24.76
CA LYS A 222 33.79 -25.67 24.82
C LYS A 222 33.83 -27.07 24.18
N PHE A 223 32.76 -27.84 24.32
CA PHE A 223 32.67 -29.18 23.74
C PHE A 223 32.60 -29.17 22.20
N MET A 224 32.35 -28.03 21.58
CA MET A 224 32.32 -27.87 20.13
C MET A 224 33.61 -27.29 19.54
N GLU A 225 34.64 -27.03 20.32
CA GLU A 225 35.90 -26.46 19.85
C GLU A 225 36.58 -27.30 18.75
N SER A 226 36.48 -28.63 18.84
CA SER A 226 37.01 -29.55 17.82
C SER A 226 36.32 -29.49 16.48
N THR A 227 35.09 -28.97 16.42
CA THR A 227 34.29 -28.90 15.19
C THR A 227 34.47 -27.59 14.43
N ARG A 228 35.18 -26.63 14.97
CA ARG A 228 35.34 -25.26 14.39
C ARG A 228 36.02 -25.26 13.01
N SER A 229 36.70 -26.33 12.63
CA SER A 229 37.35 -26.44 11.32
C SER A 229 36.36 -26.61 10.15
N TRP A 230 35.13 -27.06 10.44
CA TRP A 230 34.08 -27.32 9.44
C TRP A 230 32.70 -26.77 9.83
N LEU A 231 32.48 -26.38 11.09
CA LEU A 231 31.20 -25.89 11.61
C LEU A 231 31.39 -24.53 12.32
N ASP A 232 31.16 -23.45 11.61
CA ASP A 232 31.37 -22.07 12.13
C ASP A 232 30.23 -21.63 13.04
N ASN A 233 28.98 -22.00 12.77
CA ASN A 233 27.83 -21.51 13.54
C ASN A 233 26.73 -22.56 13.62
N LEU A 234 26.47 -23.06 14.82
CA LEU A 234 25.31 -23.88 15.16
C LEU A 234 24.51 -23.20 16.24
N LYS A 235 23.26 -22.85 15.93
CA LYS A 235 22.36 -22.15 16.84
C LYS A 235 20.97 -22.78 16.82
N ILE A 236 20.43 -23.06 17.98
CA ILE A 236 19.02 -23.44 18.17
C ILE A 236 18.27 -22.23 18.72
N ARG A 237 17.04 -22.03 18.24
CA ARG A 237 16.15 -20.98 18.72
C ARG A 237 14.74 -21.54 18.86
N ALA A 238 14.07 -21.14 19.95
CA ALA A 238 12.64 -21.34 20.16
C ALA A 238 11.99 -20.01 20.55
N GLY A 239 10.77 -19.79 20.12
CA GLY A 239 10.05 -18.57 20.47
C GLY A 239 8.55 -18.77 20.36
N TYR A 240 7.85 -17.93 21.08
CA TYR A 240 6.40 -17.82 21.07
C TYR A 240 6.02 -16.35 20.96
N GLY A 241 4.96 -16.05 20.22
CA GLY A 241 4.43 -14.70 20.13
C GLY A 241 2.99 -14.69 19.67
N VAL A 242 2.25 -13.71 20.15
CA VAL A 242 0.90 -13.41 19.70
C VAL A 242 0.98 -12.29 18.68
N THR A 243 0.26 -12.44 17.57
CA THR A 243 0.15 -11.40 16.53
C THR A 243 -1.29 -11.26 16.08
N ILE A 244 -1.64 -10.07 15.64
CA ILE A 244 -2.96 -9.80 15.06
C ILE A 244 -2.90 -9.89 13.54
N ILE A 245 -3.92 -10.50 12.95
CA ILE A 245 -4.22 -10.35 11.53
C ILE A 245 -5.39 -9.38 11.45
N GLN A 246 -5.13 -8.15 11.01
CA GLN A 246 -6.20 -7.21 10.70
C GLN A 246 -6.89 -7.66 9.41
N ILE A 247 -7.98 -8.40 9.55
CA ILE A 247 -8.88 -8.68 8.43
C ILE A 247 -9.67 -7.39 8.20
N GLY A 248 -9.34 -6.66 7.11
CA GLY A 248 -10.13 -5.51 6.69
C GLY A 248 -11.57 -5.95 6.45
N ARG A 249 -12.52 -5.24 7.01
CA ARG A 249 -13.91 -5.38 6.55
C ARG A 249 -13.95 -4.98 5.07
N ALA A 250 -14.43 -5.91 4.24
CA ALA A 250 -14.85 -5.68 2.87
C ALA A 250 -16.03 -4.70 2.83
#